data_a7acd2d49786230dad73b7515f3c7124
#
_entry.id   a7acd2d49786230dad73b7515f3c7124
#
_cell.length_a   1.000
_cell.length_b   1.000
_cell.length_c   1.000
_cell.angle_alpha   90.00
_cell.angle_beta   90.00
_cell.angle_gamma   90.00
#
_symmetry.space_group_name_H-M   'P 1'
#
loop_
_entity.id
_entity.type
_entity.pdbx_description
1 polymer ?
#
loop_
_entity_poly.entity_id
_entity_poly.type
_entity_poly.pdbx_seq_one_letter_code
_entity_poly.pdbx_strand_id
1 'polypeptide(L)'
;MGAARRIVVKVGSSSLTSAAGGLDADRVDALVDVLAKSRGTGDREVVLVSSGAIAAGLAPLGLRRRPRDLARQQAAASVGQGLLVARYTASFARYGIRVGQVLLTSDDMSRRAHHRNASRTLDKLLAMGALPIVNENDTVATDEIRFGDNDRLAALVAHLVHADLLVLLSDVDGVYDGDPGRPGTSRIAEVRGPADLAGVEIGSAGKAGVGTGGMVTKVEAARIAAAAGIPVVLTSTVHAADALAGGDTGTYFHPTGKRSADRLLWLQHASTPQGALTLDDGAVEAVVRGRKSLLPAGIAAVEGEFSAGDPVELRDAAGRAVARGLVSFDAKEIPRLIGRSTHELARELGPAYEREVVHRDDLVLLHG
;
A
#
# COMPACT_ATOMS: atom_id res chain seq x y z
N MET A 1 -22.39 0.40 1.53
CA MET A 1 -21.46 0.66 2.67
C MET A 1 -21.94 0.03 3.99
N GLY A 2 -23.18 0.19 4.40
CA GLY A 2 -23.68 -0.35 5.70
C GLY A 2 -23.56 -1.88 5.91
N ALA A 3 -23.42 -2.67 4.84
CA ALA A 3 -23.28 -4.12 4.88
C ALA A 3 -21.82 -4.62 4.94
N ALA A 4 -20.82 -3.74 4.93
CA ALA A 4 -19.42 -4.13 5.00
C ALA A 4 -19.12 -4.78 6.36
N ARG A 5 -18.58 -6.00 6.34
CA ARG A 5 -18.18 -6.75 7.54
C ARG A 5 -16.74 -6.46 7.92
N ARG A 6 -15.82 -6.56 6.97
CA ARG A 6 -14.39 -6.31 7.19
C ARG A 6 -14.00 -4.97 6.60
N ILE A 7 -13.57 -4.06 7.46
CA ILE A 7 -13.25 -2.68 7.08
C ILE A 7 -11.80 -2.39 7.45
N VAL A 8 -11.05 -1.82 6.50
CA VAL A 8 -9.74 -1.23 6.79
C VAL A 8 -9.92 0.27 6.90
N VAL A 9 -9.43 0.84 8.00
CA VAL A 9 -9.45 2.29 8.24
C VAL A 9 -8.01 2.78 8.30
N LYS A 10 -7.69 3.78 7.48
CA LYS A 10 -6.36 4.42 7.52
C LYS A 10 -6.49 5.81 8.12
N VAL A 11 -5.57 6.12 9.04
CA VAL A 11 -5.46 7.46 9.63
C VAL A 11 -4.06 8.04 9.41
N GLY A 12 -4.01 9.30 9.01
CA GLY A 12 -2.77 10.05 8.80
C GLY A 12 -2.17 10.60 10.09
N SER A 13 -0.88 10.93 10.08
CA SER A 13 -0.19 11.51 11.24
C SER A 13 -0.78 12.86 11.66
N SER A 14 -1.15 13.73 10.72
CA SER A 14 -1.77 15.04 11.00
C SER A 14 -3.07 14.93 11.81
N SER A 15 -3.82 13.86 11.61
CA SER A 15 -5.07 13.60 12.36
C SER A 15 -4.85 13.12 13.80
N LEU A 16 -3.64 12.68 14.15
CA LEU A 16 -3.30 12.08 15.44
C LEU A 16 -2.35 12.95 16.27
N THR A 17 -1.80 14.01 15.69
CA THR A 17 -0.79 14.85 16.35
C THR A 17 -1.31 16.24 16.61
N SER A 18 -0.81 16.88 17.67
CA SER A 18 -1.08 18.27 17.98
C SER A 18 -0.17 19.22 17.18
N ALA A 19 -0.55 20.49 17.10
CA ALA A 19 0.27 21.53 16.51
C ALA A 19 1.61 21.75 17.27
N ALA A 20 1.64 21.44 18.56
CA ALA A 20 2.86 21.50 19.39
C ALA A 20 3.79 20.29 19.16
N GLY A 21 3.40 19.31 18.36
CA GLY A 21 4.09 18.04 18.14
C GLY A 21 3.69 16.96 19.13
N GLY A 22 4.00 15.69 18.78
CA GLY A 22 3.62 14.53 19.57
C GLY A 22 2.18 14.07 19.35
N LEU A 23 1.81 12.96 19.99
CA LEU A 23 0.47 12.40 19.91
C LEU A 23 -0.52 13.27 20.71
N ASP A 24 -1.66 13.52 20.08
CA ASP A 24 -2.81 14.17 20.70
C ASP A 24 -3.72 13.07 21.27
N ALA A 25 -3.80 13.01 22.60
CA ALA A 25 -4.53 11.98 23.29
C ALA A 25 -6.04 12.02 22.96
N ASP A 26 -6.62 13.20 22.90
CA ASP A 26 -8.05 13.40 22.67
C ASP A 26 -8.43 12.98 21.23
N ARG A 27 -7.58 13.28 20.25
CA ARG A 27 -7.78 12.86 18.86
C ARG A 27 -7.69 11.35 18.69
N VAL A 28 -6.73 10.71 19.39
CA VAL A 28 -6.64 9.25 19.40
C VAL A 28 -7.87 8.64 20.04
N ASP A 29 -8.31 9.17 21.17
CA ASP A 29 -9.51 8.70 21.87
C ASP A 29 -10.78 8.87 21.02
N ALA A 30 -10.97 10.01 20.40
CA ALA A 30 -12.12 10.26 19.52
C ALA A 30 -12.16 9.27 18.33
N LEU A 31 -11.01 8.98 17.70
CA LEU A 31 -10.94 7.97 16.65
C LEU A 31 -11.29 6.57 17.18
N VAL A 32 -10.71 6.20 18.33
CA VAL A 32 -10.97 4.89 18.98
C VAL A 32 -12.44 4.74 19.34
N ASP A 33 -13.09 5.78 19.85
CA ASP A 33 -14.51 5.78 20.18
C ASP A 33 -15.39 5.46 18.96
N VAL A 34 -15.06 6.04 17.81
CA VAL A 34 -15.74 5.79 16.54
C VAL A 34 -15.51 4.34 16.07
N LEU A 35 -14.27 3.86 16.11
CA LEU A 35 -13.93 2.51 15.66
C LEU A 35 -14.55 1.43 16.58
N ALA A 36 -14.53 1.64 17.89
CA ALA A 36 -15.11 0.73 18.85
C ALA A 36 -16.64 0.64 18.69
N LYS A 37 -17.32 1.78 18.51
CA LYS A 37 -18.76 1.82 18.23
C LYS A 37 -19.10 1.11 16.93
N SER A 38 -18.34 1.36 15.86
CA SER A 38 -18.54 0.70 14.56
C SER A 38 -18.42 -0.81 14.66
N ARG A 39 -17.49 -1.31 15.48
CA ARG A 39 -17.31 -2.74 15.73
C ARG A 39 -18.44 -3.34 16.57
N GLY A 40 -18.98 -2.60 17.51
CA GLY A 40 -20.07 -3.06 18.39
C GLY A 40 -21.43 -3.21 17.71
N THR A 41 -21.61 -2.72 16.48
CA THR A 41 -22.90 -2.76 15.75
C THR A 41 -23.12 -4.06 14.97
N GLY A 42 -22.43 -5.14 15.29
CA GLY A 42 -22.56 -6.45 14.63
C GLY A 42 -21.21 -7.18 14.55
N ASP A 43 -21.13 -8.22 13.70
CA ASP A 43 -19.89 -9.00 13.47
C ASP A 43 -18.86 -8.22 12.63
N ARG A 44 -18.70 -6.92 12.85
CA ARG A 44 -17.73 -6.12 12.10
C ARG A 44 -16.31 -6.35 12.57
N GLU A 45 -15.44 -6.59 11.63
CA GLU A 45 -14.00 -6.67 11.79
C GLU A 45 -13.36 -5.37 11.30
N VAL A 46 -12.53 -4.76 12.15
CA VAL A 46 -11.83 -3.52 11.82
C VAL A 46 -10.33 -3.75 11.89
N VAL A 47 -9.61 -3.34 10.84
CA VAL A 47 -8.15 -3.24 10.81
C VAL A 47 -7.80 -1.77 10.72
N LEU A 48 -6.96 -1.28 11.63
CA LEU A 48 -6.49 0.10 11.63
C LEU A 48 -5.10 0.18 11.00
N VAL A 49 -4.93 0.96 9.95
CA VAL A 49 -3.62 1.33 9.42
C VAL A 49 -3.30 2.73 9.91
N SER A 50 -2.31 2.83 10.79
CA SER A 50 -1.99 4.06 11.50
C SER A 50 -0.64 4.63 11.08
N SER A 51 -0.60 5.94 10.89
CA SER A 51 0.63 6.73 10.86
C SER A 51 0.92 7.33 12.24
N GLY A 52 2.00 8.09 12.33
CA GLY A 52 2.29 8.94 13.49
C GLY A 52 3.43 8.43 14.38
N ALA A 53 4.04 7.28 14.10
CA ALA A 53 5.15 6.76 14.89
C ALA A 53 6.33 7.74 14.94
N ILE A 54 6.82 8.23 13.81
CA ILE A 54 7.91 9.24 13.80
C ILE A 54 7.52 10.48 14.61
N ALA A 55 6.31 11.00 14.40
CA ALA A 55 5.85 12.20 15.11
C ALA A 55 5.77 11.98 16.63
N ALA A 56 5.31 10.80 17.08
CA ALA A 56 5.26 10.42 18.48
C ALA A 56 6.65 10.34 19.14
N GLY A 57 7.68 9.96 18.37
CA GLY A 57 9.05 9.83 18.86
C GLY A 57 9.86 11.12 18.87
N LEU A 58 9.38 12.21 18.24
CA LEU A 58 10.16 13.45 18.17
C LEU A 58 10.43 14.07 19.54
N ALA A 59 9.39 14.33 20.31
CA ALA A 59 9.49 15.00 21.60
C ALA A 59 10.32 14.20 22.62
N PRO A 60 10.16 12.87 22.79
CA PRO A 60 10.99 12.07 23.67
C PRO A 60 12.49 12.09 23.32
N LEU A 61 12.81 12.28 22.04
CA LEU A 61 14.21 12.40 21.56
C LEU A 61 14.72 13.84 21.50
N GLY A 62 13.97 14.82 22.03
CA GLY A 62 14.35 16.23 21.99
C GLY A 62 14.34 16.86 20.60
N LEU A 63 13.67 16.23 19.63
CA LEU A 63 13.59 16.70 18.24
C LEU A 63 12.40 17.65 18.06
N ARG A 64 12.68 18.88 17.63
CA ARG A 64 11.62 19.91 17.42
C ARG A 64 10.86 19.74 16.10
N ARG A 65 11.43 19.03 15.13
CA ARG A 65 10.86 18.79 13.79
C ARG A 65 11.33 17.47 13.22
N ARG A 66 10.62 16.98 12.21
CA ARG A 66 10.97 15.73 11.53
C ARG A 66 12.39 15.83 10.94
N PRO A 67 13.29 14.88 11.27
CA PRO A 67 14.62 14.81 10.69
C PRO A 67 14.57 14.57 9.18
N ARG A 68 15.62 15.01 8.48
CA ARG A 68 15.77 14.70 7.04
C ARG A 68 16.57 13.42 6.79
N ASP A 69 17.48 13.09 7.70
CA ASP A 69 18.28 11.87 7.58
C ASP A 69 17.49 10.63 8.02
N LEU A 70 17.72 9.52 7.31
CA LEU A 70 17.00 8.26 7.49
C LEU A 70 17.23 7.68 8.89
N ALA A 71 18.45 7.64 9.39
CA ALA A 71 18.77 7.01 10.67
C ALA A 71 18.04 7.69 11.85
N ARG A 72 17.95 9.04 11.85
CA ARG A 72 17.16 9.76 12.86
C ARG A 72 15.67 9.56 12.71
N GLN A 73 15.17 9.41 11.48
CA GLN A 73 13.76 9.06 11.26
C GLN A 73 13.46 7.67 11.81
N GLN A 74 14.31 6.69 11.54
CA GLN A 74 14.21 5.32 12.06
C GLN A 74 14.26 5.29 13.59
N ALA A 75 15.19 6.04 14.20
CA ALA A 75 15.27 6.17 15.66
C ALA A 75 13.98 6.79 16.25
N ALA A 76 13.44 7.86 15.62
CA ALA A 76 12.20 8.47 16.06
C ALA A 76 11.01 7.51 15.88
N ALA A 77 10.94 6.77 14.77
CA ALA A 77 9.93 5.75 14.57
C ALA A 77 10.00 4.63 15.62
N SER A 78 11.21 4.16 15.94
CA SER A 78 11.42 3.12 16.95
C SER A 78 10.86 3.50 18.33
N VAL A 79 11.21 4.71 18.82
CA VAL A 79 10.69 5.22 20.09
C VAL A 79 9.19 5.50 20.01
N GLY A 80 8.75 6.15 18.93
CA GLY A 80 7.38 6.60 18.81
C GLY A 80 6.39 5.48 18.52
N GLN A 81 6.81 4.38 17.87
CA GLN A 81 5.94 3.23 17.62
C GLN A 81 5.47 2.58 18.91
N GLY A 82 6.36 2.44 19.89
CA GLY A 82 5.99 1.94 21.22
C GLY A 82 4.96 2.83 21.91
N LEU A 83 5.15 4.16 21.86
CA LEU A 83 4.22 5.15 22.44
C LEU A 83 2.85 5.13 21.75
N LEU A 84 2.84 5.06 20.42
CA LEU A 84 1.62 5.01 19.61
C LEU A 84 0.78 3.77 19.95
N VAL A 85 1.40 2.59 20.01
CA VAL A 85 0.69 1.34 20.32
C VAL A 85 0.23 1.32 21.77
N ALA A 86 1.04 1.80 22.71
CA ALA A 86 0.64 1.92 24.11
C ALA A 86 -0.59 2.83 24.26
N ARG A 87 -0.62 3.97 23.52
CA ARG A 87 -1.78 4.86 23.53
C ARG A 87 -3.03 4.18 22.98
N TYR A 88 -2.95 3.51 21.83
CA TYR A 88 -4.08 2.75 21.29
C TYR A 88 -4.53 1.64 22.24
N THR A 89 -3.59 0.91 22.85
CA THR A 89 -3.92 -0.15 23.81
C THR A 89 -4.73 0.39 24.98
N ALA A 90 -4.31 1.51 25.58
CA ALA A 90 -5.03 2.17 26.66
C ALA A 90 -6.41 2.67 26.22
N SER A 91 -6.51 3.26 25.03
CA SER A 91 -7.77 3.79 24.51
C SER A 91 -8.79 2.69 24.19
N PHE A 92 -8.37 1.61 23.50
CA PHE A 92 -9.25 0.47 23.19
C PHE A 92 -9.61 -0.36 24.42
N ALA A 93 -8.77 -0.38 25.46
CA ALA A 93 -9.08 -1.07 26.72
C ALA A 93 -10.35 -0.55 27.40
N ARG A 94 -10.72 0.74 27.18
CA ARG A 94 -11.99 1.32 27.65
C ARG A 94 -13.23 0.57 27.12
N TYR A 95 -13.08 -0.12 26.00
CA TYR A 95 -14.11 -0.91 25.32
C TYR A 95 -13.90 -2.43 25.43
N GLY A 96 -12.92 -2.87 26.25
CA GLY A 96 -12.56 -4.29 26.36
C GLY A 96 -11.93 -4.87 25.08
N ILE A 97 -11.50 -4.02 24.13
CA ILE A 97 -10.93 -4.44 22.86
C ILE A 97 -9.42 -4.59 23.02
N ARG A 98 -8.91 -5.79 22.72
CA ARG A 98 -7.47 -6.06 22.63
C ARG A 98 -6.94 -5.64 21.27
N VAL A 99 -5.76 -5.05 21.23
CA VAL A 99 -5.09 -4.67 20.00
C VAL A 99 -3.90 -5.57 19.72
N GLY A 100 -3.60 -5.82 18.44
CA GLY A 100 -2.41 -6.53 17.99
C GLY A 100 -1.62 -5.69 16.99
N GLN A 101 -0.34 -5.41 17.27
CA GLN A 101 0.52 -4.68 16.36
C GLN A 101 1.03 -5.59 15.24
N VAL A 102 1.00 -5.09 13.99
CA VAL A 102 1.61 -5.72 12.82
C VAL A 102 2.42 -4.67 12.06
N LEU A 103 3.72 -4.88 11.95
CA LEU A 103 4.61 -3.99 11.20
C LEU A 103 4.98 -4.66 9.88
N LEU A 104 4.79 -3.95 8.77
CA LEU A 104 5.02 -4.45 7.42
C LEU A 104 5.95 -3.53 6.64
N THR A 105 6.75 -4.12 5.77
CA THR A 105 7.52 -3.41 4.75
C THR A 105 6.96 -3.69 3.36
N SER A 106 7.40 -2.94 2.35
CA SER A 106 7.07 -3.24 0.96
C SER A 106 7.58 -4.61 0.53
N ASP A 107 8.72 -5.04 1.08
CA ASP A 107 9.30 -6.36 0.85
C ASP A 107 8.40 -7.49 1.38
N ASP A 108 7.76 -7.31 2.54
CA ASP A 108 6.81 -8.28 3.09
C ASP A 108 5.58 -8.47 2.21
N MET A 109 5.20 -7.44 1.45
CA MET A 109 4.08 -7.54 0.51
C MET A 109 4.48 -8.22 -0.80
N SER A 110 5.78 -8.21 -1.16
CA SER A 110 6.31 -8.81 -2.38
C SER A 110 6.62 -10.28 -2.25
N ARG A 111 7.21 -10.68 -1.14
CA ARG A 111 7.64 -12.07 -0.91
C ARG A 111 6.47 -12.96 -0.55
N ARG A 112 6.19 -13.96 -1.38
CA ARG A 112 5.05 -14.87 -1.22
C ARG A 112 4.93 -15.48 0.18
N ALA A 113 6.04 -15.84 0.81
CA ALA A 113 6.04 -16.42 2.16
C ALA A 113 5.63 -15.39 3.22
N HIS A 114 6.20 -14.17 3.15
CA HIS A 114 5.91 -13.06 4.07
C HIS A 114 4.46 -12.59 3.92
N HIS A 115 4.03 -12.33 2.69
CA HIS A 115 2.64 -11.97 2.36
C HIS A 115 1.64 -12.96 2.95
N ARG A 116 1.83 -14.27 2.71
CA ARG A 116 0.97 -15.32 3.27
C ARG A 116 0.97 -15.35 4.80
N ASN A 117 2.14 -15.14 5.42
CA ASN A 117 2.25 -15.11 6.88
C ASN A 117 1.56 -13.88 7.46
N ALA A 118 1.73 -12.71 6.84
CA ALA A 118 1.03 -11.47 7.24
C ALA A 118 -0.50 -11.64 7.16
N SER A 119 -1.01 -12.17 6.04
CA SER A 119 -2.44 -12.48 5.87
C SER A 119 -2.96 -13.39 6.97
N ARG A 120 -2.29 -14.53 7.22
CA ARG A 120 -2.68 -15.49 8.26
C ARG A 120 -2.66 -14.88 9.67
N THR A 121 -1.68 -14.02 9.95
CA THR A 121 -1.57 -13.34 11.25
C THR A 121 -2.73 -12.39 11.44
N LEU A 122 -3.03 -11.56 10.44
CA LEU A 122 -4.16 -10.61 10.48
C LEU A 122 -5.50 -11.35 10.63
N ASP A 123 -5.74 -12.39 9.81
CA ASP A 123 -6.95 -13.21 9.93
C ASP A 123 -7.07 -13.86 11.30
N LYS A 124 -5.96 -14.34 11.88
CA LYS A 124 -5.98 -14.96 13.20
C LYS A 124 -6.27 -13.96 14.32
N LEU A 125 -5.70 -12.75 14.23
CA LEU A 125 -6.01 -11.67 15.18
C LEU A 125 -7.51 -11.32 15.15
N LEU A 126 -8.06 -11.14 13.94
CA LEU A 126 -9.48 -10.86 13.75
C LEU A 126 -10.36 -11.99 14.31
N ALA A 127 -10.04 -13.26 13.97
CA ALA A 127 -10.77 -14.44 14.47
C ALA A 127 -10.70 -14.58 16.01
N MET A 128 -9.63 -14.10 16.65
CA MET A 128 -9.50 -14.06 18.11
C MET A 128 -10.15 -12.83 18.75
N GLY A 129 -10.83 -12.02 17.96
CA GLY A 129 -11.49 -10.81 18.43
C GLY A 129 -10.52 -9.66 18.78
N ALA A 130 -9.25 -9.71 18.38
CA ALA A 130 -8.34 -8.59 18.51
C ALA A 130 -8.51 -7.62 17.33
N LEU A 131 -8.17 -6.33 17.55
CA LEU A 131 -8.12 -5.32 16.50
C LEU A 131 -6.67 -5.16 16.03
N PRO A 132 -6.35 -5.52 14.77
CA PRO A 132 -5.01 -5.31 14.24
C PRO A 132 -4.73 -3.82 14.02
N ILE A 133 -3.56 -3.36 14.50
CA ILE A 133 -3.01 -2.04 14.19
C ILE A 133 -1.78 -2.26 13.32
N VAL A 134 -1.89 -1.87 12.07
CA VAL A 134 -0.84 -2.02 11.05
C VAL A 134 -0.12 -0.69 10.86
N ASN A 135 1.19 -0.74 10.74
CA ASN A 135 2.03 0.39 10.34
C ASN A 135 3.19 -0.08 9.48
N GLU A 136 3.84 0.84 8.79
CA GLU A 136 5.12 0.56 8.14
C GLU A 136 6.17 0.25 9.20
N ASN A 137 7.06 -0.73 8.92
CA ASN A 137 8.23 -1.00 9.73
C ASN A 137 9.35 -0.02 9.38
N ASP A 138 9.17 1.23 9.78
CA ASP A 138 10.12 2.32 9.54
C ASP A 138 11.52 2.03 10.04
N THR A 139 11.71 1.10 10.98
CA THR A 139 13.02 0.82 11.59
C THR A 139 13.97 0.07 10.67
N VAL A 140 13.44 -0.67 9.71
CA VAL A 140 14.23 -1.46 8.75
C VAL A 140 13.98 -1.04 7.30
N ALA A 141 12.99 -0.16 7.05
CA ALA A 141 12.71 0.35 5.72
C ALA A 141 13.84 1.28 5.26
N THR A 142 14.38 1.04 4.05
CA THR A 142 15.33 1.94 3.37
C THR A 142 14.58 2.92 2.48
N ASP A 143 15.25 3.97 1.99
CA ASP A 143 14.60 4.96 1.12
C ASP A 143 14.09 4.33 -0.18
N GLU A 144 14.73 3.25 -0.66
CA GLU A 144 14.35 2.51 -1.87
C GLU A 144 13.13 1.61 -1.68
N ILE A 145 12.91 1.08 -0.46
CA ILE A 145 11.87 0.08 -0.17
C ILE A 145 10.76 0.60 0.73
N ARG A 146 10.70 1.91 0.98
CA ARG A 146 9.61 2.53 1.73
C ARG A 146 8.33 2.57 0.92
N PHE A 147 7.20 2.31 1.57
CA PHE A 147 5.90 2.68 1.00
C PHE A 147 5.80 4.19 0.74
N GLY A 148 6.59 4.98 1.48
CA GLY A 148 6.57 6.44 1.44
C GLY A 148 5.30 7.03 2.03
N ASP A 149 4.21 6.27 2.03
CA ASP A 149 2.91 6.69 2.57
C ASP A 149 2.07 5.48 2.99
N ASN A 150 1.51 5.55 4.19
CA ASN A 150 0.58 4.54 4.71
C ASN A 150 -0.76 4.47 3.95
N ASP A 151 -1.05 5.39 3.03
CA ASP A 151 -2.22 5.29 2.16
C ASP A 151 -2.10 4.08 1.22
N ARG A 152 -0.92 3.92 0.58
CA ARG A 152 -0.62 2.73 -0.24
C ARG A 152 -0.61 1.45 0.60
N LEU A 153 0.03 1.48 1.77
CA LEU A 153 0.00 0.34 2.69
C LEU A 153 -1.43 -0.06 3.04
N ALA A 154 -2.32 0.91 3.29
CA ALA A 154 -3.71 0.62 3.60
C ALA A 154 -4.47 -0.04 2.45
N ALA A 155 -4.24 0.37 1.21
CA ALA A 155 -4.83 -0.27 0.04
C ALA A 155 -4.37 -1.74 -0.10
N LEU A 156 -3.08 -1.99 0.13
CA LEU A 156 -2.51 -3.35 0.09
C LEU A 156 -3.01 -4.21 1.26
N VAL A 157 -3.11 -3.65 2.46
CA VAL A 157 -3.68 -4.33 3.63
C VAL A 157 -5.15 -4.64 3.40
N ALA A 158 -5.93 -3.71 2.83
CA ALA A 158 -7.33 -3.94 2.49
C ALA A 158 -7.49 -5.14 1.55
N HIS A 159 -6.60 -5.25 0.58
CA HIS A 159 -6.57 -6.41 -0.31
C HIS A 159 -6.12 -7.68 0.42
N LEU A 160 -5.04 -7.62 1.22
CA LEU A 160 -4.47 -8.74 1.98
C LEU A 160 -5.49 -9.41 2.92
N VAL A 161 -6.36 -8.61 3.54
CA VAL A 161 -7.40 -9.09 4.46
C VAL A 161 -8.76 -9.28 3.79
N HIS A 162 -8.85 -9.16 2.46
CA HIS A 162 -10.10 -9.24 1.70
C HIS A 162 -11.19 -8.30 2.24
N ALA A 163 -10.82 -7.05 2.51
CA ALA A 163 -11.74 -6.05 3.05
C ALA A 163 -12.94 -5.80 2.13
N ASP A 164 -14.08 -5.50 2.74
CA ASP A 164 -15.29 -5.09 2.02
C ASP A 164 -15.31 -3.57 1.76
N LEU A 165 -14.51 -2.82 2.53
CA LEU A 165 -14.42 -1.36 2.44
C LEU A 165 -13.05 -0.89 2.93
N LEU A 166 -12.47 0.09 2.23
CA LEU A 166 -11.34 0.88 2.71
C LEU A 166 -11.84 2.31 3.03
N VAL A 167 -11.53 2.81 4.23
CA VAL A 167 -11.80 4.20 4.62
C VAL A 167 -10.46 4.92 4.80
N LEU A 168 -10.22 5.93 3.97
CA LEU A 168 -9.04 6.79 4.05
C LEU A 168 -9.41 8.09 4.78
N LEU A 169 -8.96 8.21 6.02
CA LEU A 169 -9.19 9.40 6.84
C LEU A 169 -8.08 10.44 6.62
N SER A 170 -8.46 11.67 6.36
CA SER A 170 -7.60 12.79 6.03
C SER A 170 -7.92 14.02 6.90
N ASP A 171 -7.26 15.12 6.64
CA ASP A 171 -7.57 16.47 7.13
C ASP A 171 -8.55 17.23 6.23
N VAL A 172 -8.89 16.65 5.07
CA VAL A 172 -9.91 17.17 4.14
C VAL A 172 -11.04 16.15 3.98
N ASP A 173 -12.23 16.64 3.66
CA ASP A 173 -13.47 15.86 3.64
C ASP A 173 -13.75 15.17 2.30
N GLY A 174 -12.81 15.20 1.34
CA GLY A 174 -12.95 14.52 0.06
C GLY A 174 -11.97 15.01 -1.00
N VAL A 175 -12.15 14.54 -2.23
CA VAL A 175 -11.46 15.05 -3.42
C VAL A 175 -12.27 16.19 -4.01
N TYR A 176 -11.59 17.26 -4.40
CA TYR A 176 -12.19 18.44 -5.02
C TYR A 176 -11.72 18.59 -6.46
N ASP A 177 -12.54 19.21 -7.29
CA ASP A 177 -12.24 19.51 -8.69
C ASP A 177 -11.23 20.67 -8.86
N GLY A 178 -10.76 21.23 -7.76
CA GLY A 178 -9.74 22.29 -7.68
C GLY A 178 -9.30 22.53 -6.24
N ASP A 179 -8.71 23.70 -5.96
CA ASP A 179 -8.32 24.09 -4.59
C ASP A 179 -9.56 24.34 -3.72
N PRO A 180 -9.81 23.59 -2.63
CA PRO A 180 -10.98 23.76 -1.77
C PRO A 180 -11.12 25.18 -1.17
N GLY A 181 -10.05 25.97 -1.16
CA GLY A 181 -10.08 27.36 -0.68
C GLY A 181 -10.55 28.36 -1.73
N ARG A 182 -10.79 27.96 -2.97
CA ARG A 182 -11.25 28.85 -4.05
C ARG A 182 -12.77 28.79 -4.24
N PRO A 183 -13.44 29.93 -4.43
CA PRO A 183 -14.85 29.95 -4.78
C PRO A 183 -15.13 29.20 -6.09
N GLY A 184 -16.20 28.40 -6.12
CA GLY A 184 -16.60 27.62 -7.29
C GLY A 184 -16.02 26.22 -7.36
N THR A 185 -15.15 25.85 -6.41
CA THR A 185 -14.65 24.47 -6.29
C THR A 185 -15.68 23.58 -5.59
N SER A 186 -15.91 22.40 -6.13
CA SER A 186 -16.89 21.44 -5.61
C SER A 186 -16.23 20.12 -5.25
N ARG A 187 -16.76 19.48 -4.20
CA ARG A 187 -16.34 18.15 -3.82
C ARG A 187 -16.87 17.12 -4.84
N ILE A 188 -15.99 16.24 -5.30
CA ILE A 188 -16.33 15.11 -6.15
C ILE A 188 -16.98 14.03 -5.25
N ALA A 189 -18.28 13.80 -5.38
CA ALA A 189 -18.98 12.85 -4.53
C ALA A 189 -18.61 11.39 -4.86
N GLU A 190 -18.48 11.07 -6.16
CA GLU A 190 -18.23 9.70 -6.64
C GLU A 190 -17.17 9.69 -7.74
N VAL A 191 -16.32 8.65 -7.71
CA VAL A 191 -15.34 8.32 -8.76
C VAL A 191 -15.61 6.90 -9.24
N ARG A 192 -16.08 6.75 -10.47
CA ARG A 192 -16.41 5.46 -11.10
C ARG A 192 -15.27 4.90 -11.93
N GLY A 193 -14.33 5.76 -12.32
CA GLY A 193 -13.19 5.36 -13.11
C GLY A 193 -12.15 6.47 -13.26
N PRO A 194 -11.02 6.19 -13.94
CA PRO A 194 -9.97 7.18 -14.16
C PRO A 194 -10.42 8.44 -14.89
N ALA A 195 -11.43 8.32 -15.75
CA ALA A 195 -11.97 9.44 -16.54
C ALA A 195 -12.61 10.54 -15.66
N ASP A 196 -13.18 10.18 -14.51
CA ASP A 196 -13.84 11.14 -13.61
C ASP A 196 -12.83 12.08 -12.90
N LEU A 197 -11.55 11.72 -12.95
CA LEU A 197 -10.44 12.52 -12.41
C LEU A 197 -9.59 13.14 -13.53
N ALA A 198 -9.97 12.98 -14.79
CA ALA A 198 -9.26 13.58 -15.91
C ALA A 198 -9.41 15.11 -15.88
N GLY A 199 -8.29 15.84 -15.86
CA GLY A 199 -8.30 17.30 -15.78
C GLY A 199 -8.48 17.87 -14.36
N VAL A 200 -8.65 17.04 -13.34
CA VAL A 200 -8.70 17.48 -11.94
C VAL A 200 -7.27 17.80 -11.46
N GLU A 201 -7.02 19.05 -11.07
CA GLU A 201 -5.76 19.44 -10.45
C GLU A 201 -5.72 18.92 -8.99
N ILE A 202 -5.26 17.69 -8.82
CA ILE A 202 -5.09 17.11 -7.49
C ILE A 202 -3.88 17.79 -6.83
N GLY A 203 -4.15 18.69 -5.89
CA GLY A 203 -3.12 19.47 -5.20
C GLY A 203 -2.02 18.61 -4.55
N SER A 204 -0.77 19.02 -4.71
CA SER A 204 0.42 18.24 -4.33
C SER A 204 0.79 18.28 -2.85
N ALA A 205 0.17 19.13 -2.02
CA ALA A 205 0.56 19.27 -0.60
C ALA A 205 -0.61 19.60 0.32
N GLY A 206 -0.82 18.81 1.34
CA GLY A 206 -1.62 19.20 2.50
C GLY A 206 -0.96 20.37 3.25
N LYS A 207 -1.76 21.32 3.70
CA LYS A 207 -1.31 22.55 4.42
C LYS A 207 -0.55 22.28 5.73
N ALA A 208 -0.53 21.06 6.23
CA ALA A 208 -0.03 20.77 7.59
C ALA A 208 1.47 20.44 7.70
N GLY A 209 2.22 20.24 6.61
CA GLY A 209 3.69 20.08 6.64
C GLY A 209 4.25 18.89 7.46
N VAL A 210 3.40 18.08 8.09
CA VAL A 210 3.80 17.04 9.06
C VAL A 210 3.78 15.62 8.44
N GLY A 211 3.07 15.43 7.32
CA GLY A 211 2.93 14.13 6.65
C GLY A 211 3.63 14.09 5.29
N THR A 212 4.06 12.92 4.86
CA THR A 212 4.63 12.68 3.51
C THR A 212 3.56 12.48 2.44
N GLY A 213 2.28 12.21 2.83
CA GLY A 213 1.17 11.93 1.95
C GLY A 213 0.29 13.14 1.65
N GLY A 214 0.17 13.50 0.36
CA GLY A 214 -0.76 14.49 -0.15
C GLY A 214 -2.08 13.86 -0.65
N MET A 215 -2.94 14.67 -1.28
CA MET A 215 -4.15 14.17 -1.92
C MET A 215 -3.84 13.17 -3.05
N VAL A 216 -2.73 13.40 -3.77
CA VAL A 216 -2.26 12.51 -4.85
C VAL A 216 -2.08 11.07 -4.35
N THR A 217 -1.40 10.87 -3.23
CA THR A 217 -1.15 9.52 -2.68
C THR A 217 -2.43 8.84 -2.21
N LYS A 218 -3.39 9.61 -1.67
CA LYS A 218 -4.70 9.09 -1.26
C LYS A 218 -5.55 8.64 -2.44
N VAL A 219 -5.57 9.46 -3.50
CA VAL A 219 -6.28 9.10 -4.74
C VAL A 219 -5.63 7.87 -5.38
N GLU A 220 -4.30 7.79 -5.40
CA GLU A 220 -3.60 6.63 -5.90
C GLU A 220 -3.93 5.36 -5.09
N ALA A 221 -3.89 5.44 -3.75
CA ALA A 221 -4.29 4.34 -2.88
C ALA A 221 -5.75 3.92 -3.08
N ALA A 222 -6.66 4.90 -3.25
CA ALA A 222 -8.06 4.61 -3.56
C ALA A 222 -8.20 3.89 -4.90
N ARG A 223 -7.44 4.29 -5.93
CA ARG A 223 -7.44 3.62 -7.24
C ARG A 223 -6.89 2.20 -7.16
N ILE A 224 -5.82 1.97 -6.37
CA ILE A 224 -5.26 0.63 -6.13
C ILE A 224 -6.33 -0.28 -5.52
N ALA A 225 -7.00 0.14 -4.45
CA ALA A 225 -8.04 -0.64 -3.80
C ALA A 225 -9.26 -0.85 -4.72
N ALA A 226 -9.70 0.18 -5.45
CA ALA A 226 -10.80 0.08 -6.40
C ALA A 226 -10.51 -0.90 -7.54
N ALA A 227 -9.29 -0.91 -8.07
CA ALA A 227 -8.83 -1.87 -9.07
C ALA A 227 -8.82 -3.32 -8.53
N ALA A 228 -8.62 -3.48 -7.20
CA ALA A 228 -8.75 -4.75 -6.50
C ALA A 228 -10.20 -5.18 -6.21
N GLY A 229 -11.17 -4.42 -6.66
CA GLY A 229 -12.58 -4.70 -6.40
C GLY A 229 -13.05 -4.28 -4.99
N ILE A 230 -12.31 -3.40 -4.30
CA ILE A 230 -12.65 -2.89 -2.97
C ILE A 230 -13.11 -1.44 -3.10
N PRO A 231 -14.35 -1.11 -2.68
CA PRO A 231 -14.81 0.26 -2.62
C PRO A 231 -14.01 1.07 -1.60
N VAL A 232 -13.83 2.37 -1.87
CA VAL A 232 -13.10 3.26 -0.96
C VAL A 232 -13.93 4.51 -0.65
N VAL A 233 -13.89 4.93 0.62
CA VAL A 233 -14.36 6.25 1.05
C VAL A 233 -13.16 7.07 1.49
N LEU A 234 -12.96 8.23 0.87
CA LEU A 234 -11.98 9.22 1.29
C LEU A 234 -12.72 10.38 1.95
N THR A 235 -12.46 10.61 3.23
CA THR A 235 -13.15 11.67 3.99
C THR A 235 -12.28 12.20 5.14
N SER A 236 -12.78 13.19 5.86
CA SER A 236 -12.08 13.72 7.02
C SER A 236 -12.29 12.84 8.26
N THR A 237 -11.36 12.96 9.22
CA THR A 237 -11.48 12.25 10.51
C THR A 237 -12.75 12.65 11.28
N VAL A 238 -13.23 13.88 11.07
CA VAL A 238 -14.47 14.37 11.69
C VAL A 238 -15.70 13.59 11.22
N HIS A 239 -15.71 13.17 9.96
CA HIS A 239 -16.80 12.41 9.33
C HIS A 239 -16.60 10.89 9.40
N ALA A 240 -15.62 10.40 10.17
CA ALA A 240 -15.32 8.97 10.27
C ALA A 240 -16.54 8.15 10.73
N ALA A 241 -17.32 8.65 11.66
CA ALA A 241 -18.52 7.97 12.17
C ALA A 241 -19.57 7.81 11.06
N ASP A 242 -19.84 8.86 10.31
CA ASP A 242 -20.80 8.86 9.21
C ASP A 242 -20.36 7.92 8.07
N ALA A 243 -19.07 7.97 7.70
CA ALA A 243 -18.51 7.08 6.70
C ALA A 243 -18.65 5.60 7.09
N LEU A 244 -18.36 5.25 8.35
CA LEU A 244 -18.48 3.89 8.84
C LEU A 244 -19.93 3.44 9.01
N ALA A 245 -20.86 4.37 9.23
CA ALA A 245 -22.31 4.09 9.23
C ALA A 245 -22.89 3.94 7.82
N GLY A 246 -22.14 4.31 6.78
CA GLY A 246 -22.60 4.27 5.39
C GLY A 246 -23.33 5.55 4.95
N GLY A 247 -23.10 6.65 5.66
CA GLY A 247 -23.63 7.97 5.31
C GLY A 247 -23.00 8.52 4.03
N ASP A 248 -23.66 9.50 3.43
CA ASP A 248 -23.20 10.22 2.24
C ASP A 248 -22.18 11.29 2.64
N THR A 249 -20.92 10.85 2.78
CA THR A 249 -19.80 11.72 3.17
C THR A 249 -18.54 11.38 2.39
N GLY A 250 -17.74 12.38 2.12
CA GLY A 250 -16.46 12.19 1.44
C GLY A 250 -16.59 11.95 -0.07
N THR A 251 -15.56 11.40 -0.65
CA THR A 251 -15.53 10.92 -2.03
C THR A 251 -15.55 9.40 -2.03
N TYR A 252 -16.55 8.83 -2.70
CA TYR A 252 -16.70 7.40 -2.85
C TYR A 252 -16.06 6.92 -4.16
N PHE A 253 -15.11 6.00 -4.08
CA PHE A 253 -14.52 5.34 -5.23
C PHE A 253 -15.20 3.99 -5.45
N HIS A 254 -15.82 3.83 -6.60
CA HIS A 254 -16.43 2.57 -6.99
C HIS A 254 -15.36 1.52 -7.31
N PRO A 255 -15.60 0.24 -6.98
CA PRO A 255 -14.73 -0.84 -7.42
C PRO A 255 -14.75 -0.91 -8.96
N THR A 256 -13.56 -0.86 -9.57
CA THR A 256 -13.39 -0.89 -11.03
C THR A 256 -12.88 -2.23 -11.54
N GLY A 257 -12.31 -3.05 -10.65
CA GLY A 257 -11.79 -4.37 -10.97
C GLY A 257 -12.50 -5.49 -10.25
N LYS A 258 -12.06 -6.71 -10.53
CA LYS A 258 -12.42 -7.90 -9.76
C LYS A 258 -11.35 -8.17 -8.72
N ARG A 259 -11.70 -8.80 -7.59
CA ARG A 259 -10.71 -9.30 -6.63
C ARG A 259 -9.74 -10.23 -7.37
N SER A 260 -8.52 -9.74 -7.60
CA SER A 260 -7.45 -10.46 -8.29
C SER A 260 -6.48 -11.08 -7.28
N ALA A 261 -5.57 -11.93 -7.74
CA ALA A 261 -4.57 -12.54 -6.87
C ALA A 261 -3.71 -11.49 -6.17
N ASP A 262 -3.60 -11.59 -4.87
CA ASP A 262 -3.08 -10.60 -3.91
C ASP A 262 -1.71 -10.01 -4.26
N ARG A 263 -0.82 -10.83 -4.80
CA ARG A 263 0.57 -10.49 -5.07
C ARG A 263 0.75 -9.57 -6.29
N LEU A 264 -0.16 -9.65 -7.26
CA LEU A 264 -0.05 -8.91 -8.51
C LEU A 264 -0.39 -7.43 -8.37
N LEU A 265 -1.25 -7.09 -7.42
CA LEU A 265 -1.61 -5.69 -7.14
C LEU A 265 -0.44 -4.87 -6.61
N TRP A 266 0.34 -5.45 -5.70
CA TRP A 266 1.54 -4.80 -5.23
C TRP A 266 2.53 -4.58 -6.38
N LEU A 267 2.74 -5.63 -7.19
CA LEU A 267 3.65 -5.57 -8.32
C LEU A 267 3.25 -4.48 -9.33
N GLN A 268 1.96 -4.32 -9.57
CA GLN A 268 1.43 -3.33 -10.50
C GLN A 268 1.57 -1.88 -9.99
N HIS A 269 1.26 -1.65 -8.70
CA HIS A 269 1.01 -0.31 -8.20
C HIS A 269 1.97 0.18 -7.13
N ALA A 270 2.60 -0.70 -6.38
CA ALA A 270 3.39 -0.33 -5.20
C ALA A 270 4.88 -0.68 -5.30
N SER A 271 5.30 -1.54 -6.26
CA SER A 271 6.70 -1.89 -6.40
C SER A 271 7.49 -0.83 -7.16
N THR A 272 8.68 -0.51 -6.67
CA THR A 272 9.69 0.22 -7.44
C THR A 272 10.56 -0.82 -8.15
N PRO A 273 10.60 -0.86 -9.50
CA PRO A 273 11.45 -1.80 -10.22
C PRO A 273 12.92 -1.54 -9.90
N GLN A 274 13.67 -2.61 -9.58
CA GLN A 274 15.10 -2.54 -9.30
C GLN A 274 15.95 -2.64 -10.57
N GLY A 275 15.29 -2.95 -11.69
CA GLY A 275 15.93 -3.05 -13.00
C GLY A 275 14.91 -3.29 -14.11
N ALA A 276 15.42 -3.55 -15.31
CA ALA A 276 14.61 -3.83 -16.48
C ALA A 276 15.18 -4.98 -17.32
N LEU A 277 14.28 -5.72 -17.96
CA LEU A 277 14.58 -6.73 -18.96
C LEU A 277 13.97 -6.28 -20.29
N THR A 278 14.80 -6.10 -21.32
CA THR A 278 14.30 -5.85 -22.67
C THR A 278 13.97 -7.17 -23.34
N LEU A 279 12.76 -7.26 -23.88
CA LEU A 279 12.22 -8.45 -24.53
C LEU A 279 12.36 -8.34 -26.05
N ASP A 280 12.53 -9.47 -26.71
CA ASP A 280 12.30 -9.54 -28.15
C ASP A 280 10.80 -9.52 -28.51
N ASP A 281 10.45 -9.31 -29.78
CA ASP A 281 9.07 -9.21 -30.23
C ASP A 281 8.24 -10.48 -29.95
N GLY A 282 8.87 -11.66 -30.05
CA GLY A 282 8.23 -12.94 -29.75
C GLY A 282 7.90 -13.08 -28.27
N ALA A 283 8.80 -12.65 -27.39
CA ALA A 283 8.58 -12.65 -25.96
C ALA A 283 7.54 -11.59 -25.55
N VAL A 284 7.52 -10.42 -26.16
CA VAL A 284 6.48 -9.41 -25.95
C VAL A 284 5.11 -10.01 -26.29
N GLU A 285 4.97 -10.66 -27.44
CA GLU A 285 3.69 -11.28 -27.82
C GLU A 285 3.29 -12.43 -26.88
N ALA A 286 4.25 -13.29 -26.51
CA ALA A 286 4.02 -14.41 -25.58
C ALA A 286 3.58 -13.92 -24.19
N VAL A 287 4.22 -12.87 -23.67
CA VAL A 287 3.92 -12.30 -22.34
C VAL A 287 2.61 -11.51 -22.37
N VAL A 288 2.46 -10.57 -23.32
CA VAL A 288 1.34 -9.63 -23.32
C VAL A 288 0.05 -10.27 -23.80
N ARG A 289 0.09 -10.96 -24.93
CA ARG A 289 -1.10 -11.61 -25.53
C ARG A 289 -1.28 -13.04 -25.07
N GLY A 290 -0.18 -13.80 -25.03
CA GLY A 290 -0.20 -15.22 -24.67
C GLY A 290 -0.32 -15.51 -23.19
N ARG A 291 -0.14 -14.50 -22.31
CA ARG A 291 -0.14 -14.63 -20.84
C ARG A 291 0.81 -15.75 -20.36
N LYS A 292 1.96 -15.88 -21.03
CA LYS A 292 2.98 -16.91 -20.73
C LYS A 292 4.09 -16.36 -19.85
N SER A 293 4.83 -17.25 -19.21
CA SER A 293 6.07 -16.93 -18.47
C SER A 293 7.13 -16.39 -19.42
N LEU A 294 8.00 -15.49 -18.93
CA LEU A 294 9.18 -15.05 -19.67
C LEU A 294 10.30 -16.05 -19.51
N LEU A 295 10.74 -16.60 -20.64
CA LEU A 295 11.87 -17.53 -20.72
C LEU A 295 13.17 -16.78 -21.03
N PRO A 296 14.35 -17.35 -20.69
CA PRO A 296 15.65 -16.77 -21.01
C PRO A 296 15.84 -16.45 -22.49
N ALA A 297 15.28 -17.30 -23.36
CA ALA A 297 15.38 -17.17 -24.82
C ALA A 297 14.77 -15.86 -25.34
N GLY A 298 13.77 -15.31 -24.68
CA GLY A 298 13.07 -14.09 -25.09
C GLY A 298 13.66 -12.78 -24.55
N ILE A 299 14.80 -12.84 -23.86
CA ILE A 299 15.46 -11.65 -23.30
C ILE A 299 16.53 -11.16 -24.26
N ALA A 300 16.51 -9.87 -24.58
CA ALA A 300 17.51 -9.21 -25.41
C ALA A 300 18.57 -8.46 -24.59
N ALA A 301 18.19 -7.84 -23.47
CA ALA A 301 19.09 -7.08 -22.61
C ALA A 301 18.61 -7.05 -21.15
N VAL A 302 19.53 -6.75 -20.23
CA VAL A 302 19.29 -6.55 -18.80
C VAL A 302 19.91 -5.25 -18.34
N GLU A 303 19.20 -4.50 -17.50
CA GLU A 303 19.63 -3.23 -16.91
C GLU A 303 19.32 -3.21 -15.41
N GLY A 304 20.17 -2.55 -14.61
CA GLY A 304 20.01 -2.39 -13.18
C GLY A 304 20.67 -3.47 -12.33
N GLU A 305 20.56 -3.31 -11.03
CA GLU A 305 21.06 -4.26 -10.03
C GLU A 305 19.87 -4.83 -9.25
N PHE A 306 19.64 -6.11 -9.34
CA PHE A 306 18.54 -6.80 -8.67
C PHE A 306 18.92 -8.23 -8.32
N SER A 307 18.24 -8.78 -7.33
CA SER A 307 18.35 -10.18 -6.88
C SER A 307 17.10 -10.97 -7.22
N ALA A 308 17.21 -12.29 -7.17
CA ALA A 308 16.05 -13.17 -7.36
C ALA A 308 14.93 -12.84 -6.34
N GLY A 309 13.74 -12.58 -6.87
CA GLY A 309 12.56 -12.13 -6.10
C GLY A 309 12.27 -10.64 -6.21
N ASP A 310 13.18 -9.85 -6.74
CA ASP A 310 12.98 -8.42 -6.94
C ASP A 310 12.06 -8.10 -8.12
N PRO A 311 11.31 -6.97 -8.06
CA PRO A 311 10.50 -6.51 -9.16
C PRO A 311 11.35 -5.89 -10.26
N VAL A 312 11.09 -6.30 -11.50
CA VAL A 312 11.74 -5.72 -12.70
C VAL A 312 10.68 -5.29 -13.70
N GLU A 313 11.01 -4.27 -14.50
CA GLU A 313 10.21 -3.92 -15.68
C GLU A 313 10.55 -4.84 -16.85
N LEU A 314 9.51 -5.24 -17.57
CA LEU A 314 9.63 -5.92 -18.85
C LEU A 314 9.33 -4.89 -19.92
N ARG A 315 10.33 -4.59 -20.77
CA ARG A 315 10.26 -3.54 -21.79
C ARG A 315 10.29 -4.14 -23.18
N ASP A 316 9.59 -3.52 -24.11
CA ASP A 316 9.73 -3.83 -25.54
C ASP A 316 11.03 -3.21 -26.11
N ALA A 317 11.32 -3.50 -27.37
CA ALA A 317 12.50 -2.99 -28.07
C ALA A 317 12.53 -1.45 -28.19
N ALA A 318 11.38 -0.77 -28.03
CA ALA A 318 11.28 0.68 -28.01
C ALA A 318 11.47 1.28 -26.58
N GLY A 319 11.75 0.45 -25.59
CA GLY A 319 11.95 0.85 -24.19
C GLY A 319 10.65 1.09 -23.42
N ARG A 320 9.47 0.80 -23.97
CA ARG A 320 8.19 0.95 -23.28
C ARG A 320 7.98 -0.21 -22.31
N ALA A 321 7.63 0.09 -21.07
CA ALA A 321 7.29 -0.92 -20.09
C ALA A 321 5.94 -1.57 -20.46
N VAL A 322 5.93 -2.86 -20.76
CA VAL A 322 4.74 -3.65 -21.13
C VAL A 322 4.22 -4.50 -19.99
N ALA A 323 5.10 -4.85 -19.04
CA ALA A 323 4.75 -5.63 -17.86
C ALA A 323 5.72 -5.35 -16.71
N ARG A 324 5.36 -5.82 -15.51
CA ARG A 324 6.27 -5.99 -14.37
C ARG A 324 6.23 -7.44 -13.90
N GLY A 325 7.37 -7.94 -13.40
CA GLY A 325 7.46 -9.29 -12.91
C GLY A 325 8.46 -9.42 -11.78
N LEU A 326 8.30 -10.49 -10.96
CA LEU A 326 9.33 -10.89 -10.00
C LEU A 326 10.29 -11.83 -10.70
N VAL A 327 11.56 -11.43 -10.74
CA VAL A 327 12.60 -12.17 -11.43
C VAL A 327 13.05 -13.39 -10.62
N SER A 328 13.40 -14.48 -11.29
CA SER A 328 13.85 -15.73 -10.65
C SER A 328 15.37 -15.84 -10.49
N PHE A 329 16.13 -14.91 -11.09
CA PHE A 329 17.59 -14.92 -11.13
C PHE A 329 18.15 -13.55 -10.77
N ASP A 330 19.39 -13.51 -10.25
CA ASP A 330 20.09 -12.27 -10.01
C ASP A 330 20.49 -11.58 -11.34
N ALA A 331 20.59 -10.25 -11.35
CA ALA A 331 20.97 -9.47 -12.53
C ALA A 331 22.28 -9.96 -13.17
N LYS A 332 23.23 -10.39 -12.35
CA LYS A 332 24.55 -10.89 -12.79
C LYS A 332 24.49 -12.24 -13.50
N GLU A 333 23.44 -13.01 -13.28
CA GLU A 333 23.24 -14.33 -13.92
C GLU A 333 22.60 -14.20 -15.30
N ILE A 334 21.66 -13.23 -15.46
CA ILE A 334 20.86 -13.06 -16.68
C ILE A 334 21.70 -13.03 -17.98
N PRO A 335 22.85 -12.32 -18.07
CA PRO A 335 23.64 -12.28 -19.30
C PRO A 335 24.09 -13.65 -19.82
N ARG A 336 24.24 -14.63 -18.94
CA ARG A 336 24.63 -16.01 -19.33
C ARG A 336 23.43 -16.84 -19.80
N LEU A 337 22.21 -16.36 -19.56
CA LEU A 337 20.96 -17.05 -19.84
C LEU A 337 20.32 -16.56 -21.14
N ILE A 338 20.60 -15.32 -21.56
CA ILE A 338 19.99 -14.66 -22.71
C ILE A 338 20.10 -15.52 -23.98
N GLY A 339 18.97 -15.64 -24.69
CA GLY A 339 18.89 -16.33 -25.98
C GLY A 339 18.95 -17.87 -25.89
N ARG A 340 19.01 -18.44 -24.69
CA ARG A 340 19.18 -19.89 -24.49
C ARG A 340 17.91 -20.55 -24.01
N SER A 341 17.73 -21.81 -24.40
CA SER A 341 16.61 -22.60 -23.91
C SER A 341 16.85 -23.07 -22.46
N THR A 342 15.76 -23.16 -21.68
CA THR A 342 15.82 -23.68 -20.29
C THR A 342 16.42 -25.08 -20.22
N HIS A 343 16.19 -25.90 -21.24
CA HIS A 343 16.69 -27.28 -21.34
C HIS A 343 18.23 -27.32 -21.55
N GLU A 344 18.77 -26.44 -22.37
CA GLU A 344 20.23 -26.28 -22.53
C GLU A 344 20.88 -25.79 -21.24
N LEU A 345 20.26 -24.78 -20.61
CA LEU A 345 20.74 -24.23 -19.36
C LEU A 345 20.76 -25.28 -18.24
N ALA A 346 19.72 -26.11 -18.15
CA ALA A 346 19.67 -27.21 -17.18
C ALA A 346 20.78 -28.25 -17.38
N ARG A 347 21.11 -28.56 -18.62
CA ARG A 347 22.19 -29.52 -18.91
C ARG A 347 23.58 -29.00 -18.59
N GLU A 348 23.81 -27.67 -18.78
CA GLU A 348 25.12 -27.09 -18.56
C GLU A 348 25.34 -26.56 -17.16
N LEU A 349 24.32 -25.92 -16.59
CA LEU A 349 24.41 -25.20 -15.30
C LEU A 349 23.70 -25.91 -14.16
N GLY A 350 22.96 -26.97 -14.49
CA GLY A 350 22.23 -27.78 -13.49
C GLY A 350 20.73 -27.55 -13.47
N PRO A 351 19.96 -28.45 -12.81
CA PRO A 351 18.49 -28.45 -12.82
C PRO A 351 17.85 -27.16 -12.30
N ALA A 352 18.55 -26.38 -11.46
CA ALA A 352 18.06 -25.12 -10.92
C ALA A 352 17.80 -24.06 -12.00
N TYR A 353 18.40 -24.22 -13.18
CA TYR A 353 18.27 -23.32 -14.33
C TYR A 353 17.17 -23.74 -15.33
N GLU A 354 16.49 -24.87 -15.08
CA GLU A 354 15.31 -25.30 -15.84
C GLU A 354 14.03 -24.58 -15.36
N ARG A 355 14.11 -23.26 -15.35
CA ARG A 355 12.98 -22.42 -14.94
C ARG A 355 12.90 -21.13 -15.74
N GLU A 356 11.76 -20.52 -15.72
CA GLU A 356 11.50 -19.21 -16.32
C GLU A 356 12.19 -18.07 -15.55
N VAL A 357 12.52 -17.00 -16.26
CA VAL A 357 13.07 -15.79 -15.66
C VAL A 357 12.01 -15.01 -14.91
N VAL A 358 10.78 -14.96 -15.44
CA VAL A 358 9.60 -14.44 -14.73
C VAL A 358 8.44 -15.41 -14.97
N HIS A 359 7.90 -15.97 -13.90
CA HIS A 359 6.74 -16.83 -13.98
C HIS A 359 5.48 -16.02 -14.29
N ARG A 360 4.56 -16.56 -15.10
CA ARG A 360 3.29 -15.88 -15.46
C ARG A 360 2.45 -15.48 -14.25
N ASP A 361 2.48 -16.27 -13.17
CA ASP A 361 1.75 -15.99 -11.94
C ASP A 361 2.44 -14.91 -11.09
N ASP A 362 3.66 -14.50 -11.49
CA ASP A 362 4.49 -13.46 -10.87
C ASP A 362 4.67 -12.25 -11.80
N LEU A 363 3.75 -12.09 -12.76
CA LEU A 363 3.81 -11.11 -13.83
C LEU A 363 2.48 -10.36 -13.91
N VAL A 364 2.55 -9.04 -14.04
CA VAL A 364 1.40 -8.16 -14.24
C VAL A 364 1.61 -7.31 -15.48
N LEU A 365 0.60 -7.22 -16.33
CA LEU A 365 0.64 -6.36 -17.50
C LEU A 365 0.40 -4.91 -17.10
N LEU A 366 1.19 -4.00 -17.66
CA LEU A 366 0.97 -2.57 -17.55
C LEU A 366 0.08 -2.15 -18.71
N HIS A 367 -1.06 -1.55 -18.39
CA HIS A 367 -1.93 -0.97 -19.41
C HIS A 367 -1.30 0.36 -19.83
N GLY A 368 -0.94 0.48 -21.10
CA GLY A 368 -0.52 1.72 -21.72
C GLY A 368 -1.68 2.72 -21.85
#